data_41613b1573e746732e6b84dfbdf9b241
#
_entry.id   41613b1573e746732e6b84dfbdf9b241
#
_cell.length_a   1.000
_cell.length_b   1.000
_cell.length_c   1.000
_cell.angle_alpha   90.00
_cell.angle_beta   90.00
_cell.angle_gamma   90.00
#
_symmetry.space_group_name_H-M   'P 1'
#
loop_
_entity.id
_entity.type
_entity.pdbx_description
1 polymer ?
#
loop_
_entity_poly.entity_id
_entity_poly.type
_entity_poly.pdbx_seq_one_letter_code
_entity_poly.pdbx_strand_id
1 'polypeptide(L)'
;MRAVQIKEFGGPEVLEVVELPDPEPGPDEVVVDVTRAGMNFADTHQRENDYLAKAELPLIPGGEIAGRTADGRRVAAMLANGGYAEKVVAHRAALVPIPDEVSDDQAAGVLLQGLTAWALLRISARLERGESVVVQAAGGGTGTLAVQLAKRYGAGRVIALASTGEKRDLAIRLGADAAVDSRSDDLAAAIREANGGDQVDVVLEMAGGVAFDACLSVLAPFGRLVSFGIASRQPNEVMTQKLMRTSRAVVGFWLVHLFRRPDLLEQGITELLEAVGSGKLEVVIGATYGLSDVADAHRALQGRETQGKLLLDPSQ
;
A
#
# COMPACT_ATOMS: atom_id res chain seq x y z
N MET A 1 -18.06 21.80 5.07
CA MET A 1 -17.23 20.99 4.16
C MET A 1 -17.96 19.76 3.68
N ARG A 2 -17.68 19.30 2.45
CA ARG A 2 -18.15 17.97 2.00
C ARG A 2 -17.20 16.89 2.52
N ALA A 3 -17.76 15.74 2.88
CA ALA A 3 -17.02 14.57 3.31
C ALA A 3 -17.78 13.28 2.96
N VAL A 4 -17.05 12.17 2.81
CA VAL A 4 -17.66 10.85 2.73
C VAL A 4 -17.82 10.31 4.13
N GLN A 5 -19.04 9.97 4.53
CA GLN A 5 -19.34 9.44 5.87
C GLN A 5 -19.95 8.04 5.78
N ILE A 6 -19.56 7.17 6.70
CA ILE A 6 -20.14 5.85 6.94
C ILE A 6 -20.91 5.92 8.25
N LYS A 7 -22.20 5.59 8.23
CA LYS A 7 -23.08 5.53 9.41
C LYS A 7 -23.37 4.10 9.85
N GLU A 8 -23.14 3.14 8.97
CA GLU A 8 -23.24 1.70 9.20
C GLU A 8 -22.15 0.97 8.43
N PHE A 9 -21.72 -0.18 8.91
CA PHE A 9 -20.74 -1.00 8.19
C PHE A 9 -21.41 -1.79 7.08
N GLY A 10 -20.74 -1.90 5.91
CA GLY A 10 -21.34 -2.59 4.77
C GLY A 10 -20.51 -2.52 3.49
N GLY A 11 -21.15 -2.78 2.36
CA GLY A 11 -20.59 -2.66 1.04
C GLY A 11 -20.36 -1.20 0.61
N PRO A 12 -19.90 -0.94 -0.64
CA PRO A 12 -19.62 0.41 -1.13
C PRO A 12 -20.84 1.37 -1.06
N GLU A 13 -22.03 0.85 -0.99
CA GLU A 13 -23.31 1.60 -0.89
C GLU A 13 -23.46 2.41 0.41
N VAL A 14 -22.69 2.10 1.46
CA VAL A 14 -22.75 2.84 2.73
C VAL A 14 -21.90 4.12 2.74
N LEU A 15 -21.16 4.38 1.66
CA LEU A 15 -20.35 5.58 1.49
C LEU A 15 -21.22 6.72 1.01
N GLU A 16 -21.58 7.62 1.92
CA GLU A 16 -22.46 8.77 1.62
C GLU A 16 -21.66 10.08 1.64
N VAL A 17 -21.85 10.91 0.60
CA VAL A 17 -21.34 12.29 0.64
C VAL A 17 -22.28 13.13 1.47
N VAL A 18 -21.76 13.78 2.47
CA VAL A 18 -22.50 14.61 3.42
C VAL A 18 -21.86 16.00 3.56
N GLU A 19 -22.69 16.98 3.95
CA GLU A 19 -22.19 18.28 4.39
C GLU A 19 -22.05 18.29 5.91
N LEU A 20 -20.87 18.64 6.39
CA LEU A 20 -20.53 18.75 7.80
C LEU A 20 -19.96 20.14 8.10
N PRO A 21 -20.02 20.62 9.35
CA PRO A 21 -19.23 21.78 9.77
C PRO A 21 -17.75 21.57 9.48
N ASP A 22 -17.02 22.65 9.23
CA ASP A 22 -15.55 22.57 9.15
C ASP A 22 -15.00 22.10 10.49
N PRO A 23 -13.98 21.23 10.48
CA PRO A 23 -13.43 20.70 11.73
C PRO A 23 -12.61 21.76 12.45
N GLU A 24 -12.69 21.77 13.78
CA GLU A 24 -11.92 22.68 14.63
C GLU A 24 -10.68 21.95 15.18
N PRO A 25 -9.46 22.55 14.99
CA PRO A 25 -8.22 21.94 15.46
C PRO A 25 -8.02 22.12 16.96
N GLY A 26 -7.51 21.11 17.64
CA GLY A 26 -7.02 21.20 19.01
C GLY A 26 -5.66 21.93 19.12
N PRO A 27 -5.06 22.03 20.33
CA PRO A 27 -3.86 22.83 20.59
C PRO A 27 -2.65 22.49 19.70
N ASP A 28 -2.41 21.20 19.41
CA ASP A 28 -1.26 20.72 18.62
C ASP A 28 -1.68 20.26 17.23
N GLU A 29 -2.85 20.68 16.78
CA GLU A 29 -3.42 20.29 15.51
C GLU A 29 -3.51 21.47 14.55
N VAL A 30 -3.76 21.16 13.30
CA VAL A 30 -4.07 22.13 12.24
C VAL A 30 -5.10 21.54 11.30
N VAL A 31 -5.90 22.41 10.71
CA VAL A 31 -6.74 22.05 9.57
C VAL A 31 -5.87 22.04 8.30
N VAL A 32 -6.05 20.99 7.51
CA VAL A 32 -5.47 20.87 6.18
C VAL A 32 -6.62 20.86 5.17
N ASP A 33 -6.56 21.79 4.20
CA ASP A 33 -7.42 21.76 3.01
C ASP A 33 -6.89 20.65 2.10
N VAL A 34 -7.68 19.60 1.92
CA VAL A 34 -7.26 18.37 1.20
C VAL A 34 -7.34 18.60 -0.30
N THR A 35 -6.23 18.45 -0.99
CA THR A 35 -6.18 18.50 -2.45
C THR A 35 -6.28 17.10 -3.07
N ARG A 36 -5.74 16.09 -2.37
CA ARG A 36 -5.80 14.67 -2.75
C ARG A 36 -5.90 13.79 -1.51
N ALA A 37 -6.78 12.80 -1.56
CA ALA A 37 -6.79 11.71 -0.59
C ALA A 37 -6.38 10.40 -1.27
N GLY A 38 -5.42 9.70 -0.69
CA GLY A 38 -4.95 8.41 -1.21
C GLY A 38 -5.83 7.26 -0.76
N MET A 39 -6.36 6.49 -1.71
CA MET A 39 -7.18 5.32 -1.41
C MET A 39 -6.32 4.08 -1.17
N ASN A 40 -6.68 3.30 -0.17
CA ASN A 40 -6.00 2.07 0.21
C ASN A 40 -6.96 0.90 0.34
N PHE A 41 -6.50 -0.31 0.05
CA PHE A 41 -7.34 -1.51 0.21
C PHE A 41 -7.83 -1.68 1.66
N ALA A 42 -7.04 -1.20 2.63
CA ALA A 42 -7.40 -1.15 4.05
C ALA A 42 -8.69 -0.33 4.32
N ASP A 43 -8.97 0.70 3.53
CA ASP A 43 -10.17 1.52 3.68
C ASP A 43 -11.44 0.70 3.38
N THR A 44 -11.34 -0.29 2.47
CA THR A 44 -12.45 -1.21 2.18
C THR A 44 -12.72 -2.16 3.35
N HIS A 45 -11.68 -2.63 4.02
CA HIS A 45 -11.80 -3.44 5.23
C HIS A 45 -12.34 -2.61 6.42
N GLN A 46 -11.88 -1.36 6.57
CA GLN A 46 -12.36 -0.46 7.61
C GLN A 46 -13.86 -0.18 7.44
N ARG A 47 -14.31 0.07 6.20
CA ARG A 47 -15.72 0.24 5.86
C ARG A 47 -16.58 -0.97 6.26
N GLU A 48 -16.05 -2.18 6.15
CA GLU A 48 -16.74 -3.43 6.49
C GLU A 48 -16.48 -3.89 7.93
N ASN A 49 -15.66 -3.16 8.69
CA ASN A 49 -15.24 -3.46 10.06
C ASN A 49 -14.58 -4.86 10.21
N ASP A 50 -13.89 -5.31 9.19
CA ASP A 50 -13.16 -6.58 9.17
C ASP A 50 -11.63 -6.42 9.09
N TYR A 51 -11.13 -5.21 9.45
CA TYR A 51 -9.71 -4.93 9.50
C TYR A 51 -9.08 -5.32 10.84
N LEU A 52 -7.73 -5.22 10.92
CA LEU A 52 -6.95 -5.55 12.13
C LEU A 52 -7.30 -4.67 13.34
N ALA A 53 -7.75 -3.44 13.12
CA ALA A 53 -8.31 -2.56 14.13
C ALA A 53 -9.80 -2.34 13.82
N LYS A 54 -10.62 -2.34 14.88
CA LYS A 54 -12.04 -2.04 14.75
C LYS A 54 -12.25 -0.54 14.58
N ALA A 55 -13.21 -0.18 13.75
CA ALA A 55 -13.62 1.20 13.52
C ALA A 55 -14.86 1.53 14.36
N GLU A 56 -15.02 2.81 14.69
CA GLU A 56 -16.19 3.37 15.35
C GLU A 56 -16.99 4.22 14.38
N LEU A 57 -18.30 4.22 14.52
CA LEU A 57 -19.25 4.98 13.71
C LEU A 57 -19.80 6.20 14.45
N PRO A 58 -20.10 7.32 13.75
CA PRO A 58 -19.92 7.54 12.32
C PRO A 58 -18.44 7.73 11.95
N LEU A 59 -18.03 7.29 10.76
CA LEU A 59 -16.63 7.30 10.31
C LEU A 59 -16.50 8.05 8.97
N ILE A 60 -15.49 8.92 8.86
CA ILE A 60 -14.99 9.43 7.59
C ILE A 60 -13.75 8.61 7.25
N PRO A 61 -13.73 7.81 6.17
CA PRO A 61 -12.57 7.01 5.80
C PRO A 61 -11.39 7.85 5.32
N GLY A 62 -10.31 7.17 4.95
CA GLY A 62 -9.13 7.77 4.32
C GLY A 62 -7.95 7.93 5.28
N GLY A 63 -6.89 7.14 5.02
CA GLY A 63 -5.70 7.04 5.86
C GLY A 63 -4.53 7.89 5.40
N GLU A 64 -4.62 8.62 4.28
CA GLU A 64 -3.55 9.51 3.81
C GLU A 64 -4.07 10.63 2.92
N ILE A 65 -3.42 11.78 3.03
CA ILE A 65 -3.78 12.98 2.26
C ILE A 65 -2.54 13.73 1.79
N ALA A 66 -2.74 14.56 0.76
CA ALA A 66 -1.93 15.73 0.45
C ALA A 66 -2.85 16.97 0.45
N GLY A 67 -2.32 18.11 0.83
CA GLY A 67 -3.13 19.32 0.93
C GLY A 67 -2.33 20.54 1.34
N ARG A 68 -3.04 21.57 1.82
CA ARG A 68 -2.47 22.83 2.22
C ARG A 68 -2.92 23.24 3.62
N THR A 69 -2.01 23.72 4.40
CA THR A 69 -2.31 24.39 5.67
C THR A 69 -2.78 25.82 5.42
N ALA A 70 -3.42 26.46 6.41
CA ALA A 70 -3.95 27.83 6.31
C ALA A 70 -2.87 28.88 5.94
N ASP A 71 -1.60 28.62 6.28
CA ASP A 71 -0.47 29.46 5.89
C ASP A 71 0.09 29.15 4.48
N GLY A 72 -0.61 28.27 3.73
CA GLY A 72 -0.32 27.95 2.34
C GLY A 72 0.75 26.88 2.11
N ARG A 73 1.33 26.29 3.17
CA ARG A 73 2.33 25.22 3.02
C ARG A 73 1.71 23.97 2.46
N ARG A 74 2.39 23.36 1.50
CA ARG A 74 2.04 22.04 0.97
C ARG A 74 2.49 20.96 1.94
N VAL A 75 1.57 20.10 2.34
CA VAL A 75 1.83 19.02 3.29
C VAL A 75 1.13 17.73 2.88
N ALA A 76 1.73 16.61 3.25
CA ALA A 76 1.08 15.31 3.24
C ALA A 76 1.00 14.77 4.67
N ALA A 77 0.06 13.89 4.93
CA ALA A 77 -0.07 13.26 6.23
C ALA A 77 -0.65 11.85 6.11
N MET A 78 -0.19 10.97 7.00
CA MET A 78 -0.87 9.70 7.28
C MET A 78 -1.79 9.90 8.49
N LEU A 79 -3.01 9.42 8.36
CA LEU A 79 -4.11 9.60 9.32
C LEU A 79 -4.64 8.24 9.77
N ALA A 80 -5.32 8.21 10.91
CA ALA A 80 -6.10 7.03 11.28
C ALA A 80 -7.34 6.89 10.39
N ASN A 81 -7.97 8.03 10.08
CA ASN A 81 -9.15 8.20 9.21
C ASN A 81 -9.36 9.71 8.93
N GLY A 82 -10.42 10.07 8.22
CA GLY A 82 -10.81 11.48 7.99
C GLY A 82 -10.37 12.05 6.64
N GLY A 83 -9.56 11.34 5.87
CA GLY A 83 -8.97 11.87 4.63
C GLY A 83 -9.97 12.05 3.48
N TYR A 84 -11.11 11.37 3.48
CA TYR A 84 -12.11 11.48 2.42
C TYR A 84 -13.04 12.70 2.65
N ALA A 85 -12.44 13.86 2.76
CA ALA A 85 -13.12 15.13 3.02
C ALA A 85 -12.38 16.30 2.39
N GLU A 86 -13.05 17.43 2.22
CA GLU A 86 -12.42 18.69 1.76
C GLU A 86 -11.42 19.23 2.78
N LYS A 87 -11.65 18.97 4.08
CA LYS A 87 -10.78 19.40 5.17
C LYS A 87 -10.61 18.30 6.20
N VAL A 88 -9.44 18.22 6.79
CA VAL A 88 -9.16 17.28 7.88
C VAL A 88 -8.29 17.96 8.95
N VAL A 89 -8.48 17.57 10.20
CA VAL A 89 -7.57 17.93 11.28
C VAL A 89 -6.43 16.93 11.34
N ALA A 90 -5.20 17.42 11.38
CA ALA A 90 -4.00 16.61 11.54
C ALA A 90 -3.11 17.17 12.64
N HIS A 91 -2.47 16.30 13.40
CA HIS A 91 -1.46 16.70 14.38
C HIS A 91 -0.25 17.29 13.68
N ARG A 92 0.27 18.42 14.17
CA ARG A 92 1.41 19.16 13.56
C ARG A 92 2.62 18.27 13.31
N ALA A 93 2.92 17.36 14.24
CA ALA A 93 4.04 16.43 14.13
C ALA A 93 3.84 15.31 13.07
N ALA A 94 2.62 15.11 12.58
CA ALA A 94 2.31 14.15 11.53
C ALA A 94 2.41 14.76 10.12
N LEU A 95 2.57 16.08 10.03
CA LEU A 95 2.67 16.78 8.74
C LEU A 95 4.05 16.58 8.13
N VAL A 96 4.06 16.10 6.91
CA VAL A 96 5.25 15.92 6.07
C VAL A 96 5.25 17.03 5.02
N PRO A 97 6.23 17.94 5.02
CA PRO A 97 6.36 18.93 3.96
C PRO A 97 6.54 18.24 2.59
N ILE A 98 5.79 18.69 1.59
CA ILE A 98 5.92 18.18 0.23
C ILE A 98 6.98 19.01 -0.51
N PRO A 99 8.10 18.41 -0.98
CA PRO A 99 9.08 19.11 -1.81
C PRO A 99 8.47 19.67 -3.09
N ASP A 100 9.05 20.74 -3.64
CA ASP A 100 8.52 21.40 -4.84
C ASP A 100 8.50 20.48 -6.07
N GLU A 101 9.44 19.55 -6.14
CA GLU A 101 9.57 18.56 -7.23
C GLU A 101 8.54 17.42 -7.14
N VAL A 102 7.81 17.31 -6.02
CA VAL A 102 6.80 16.28 -5.79
C VAL A 102 5.41 16.89 -5.91
N SER A 103 4.57 16.31 -6.77
CA SER A 103 3.18 16.75 -6.89
C SER A 103 2.32 16.26 -5.71
N ASP A 104 1.14 16.88 -5.51
CA ASP A 104 0.18 16.44 -4.50
C ASP A 104 -0.31 14.99 -4.76
N ASP A 105 -0.49 14.62 -6.03
CA ASP A 105 -0.85 13.26 -6.45
C ASP A 105 0.22 12.25 -6.04
N GLN A 106 1.49 12.58 -6.29
CA GLN A 106 2.62 11.73 -5.92
C GLN A 106 2.75 11.62 -4.39
N ALA A 107 2.59 12.73 -3.67
CA ALA A 107 2.68 12.75 -2.21
C ALA A 107 1.57 11.91 -1.56
N ALA A 108 0.30 12.05 -2.01
CA ALA A 108 -0.82 11.23 -1.56
C ALA A 108 -0.73 9.77 -2.05
N GLY A 109 0.13 9.48 -3.02
CA GLY A 109 0.33 8.14 -3.57
C GLY A 109 1.50 7.37 -2.96
N VAL A 110 2.47 8.06 -2.36
CA VAL A 110 3.74 7.42 -1.94
C VAL A 110 3.84 7.18 -0.44
N LEU A 111 3.22 7.99 0.43
CA LEU A 111 3.50 7.88 1.86
C LEU A 111 3.09 6.52 2.43
N LEU A 112 1.82 6.16 2.41
CA LEU A 112 1.35 4.92 3.04
C LEU A 112 1.89 3.69 2.30
N GLN A 113 1.72 3.65 0.99
CA GLN A 113 2.08 2.49 0.18
C GLN A 113 3.59 2.38 -0.04
N GLY A 114 4.28 3.50 -0.20
CA GLY A 114 5.74 3.55 -0.30
C GLY A 114 6.42 3.16 0.99
N LEU A 115 5.99 3.70 2.13
CA LEU A 115 6.50 3.29 3.45
C LEU A 115 6.24 1.82 3.73
N THR A 116 5.09 1.30 3.30
CA THR A 116 4.83 -0.14 3.36
C THR A 116 5.86 -0.90 2.54
N ALA A 117 6.04 -0.59 1.26
CA ALA A 117 7.01 -1.26 0.39
C ALA A 117 8.46 -1.14 0.90
N TRP A 118 8.84 0.05 1.36
CA TRP A 118 10.15 0.33 1.97
C TRP A 118 10.39 -0.56 3.20
N ALA A 119 9.44 -0.58 4.14
CA ALA A 119 9.57 -1.32 5.38
C ALA A 119 9.52 -2.85 5.17
N LEU A 120 8.71 -3.32 4.22
CA LEU A 120 8.70 -4.73 3.82
C LEU A 120 10.08 -5.18 3.37
N LEU A 121 10.74 -4.41 2.53
CA LEU A 121 12.06 -4.77 1.96
C LEU A 121 13.21 -4.53 2.96
N ARG A 122 13.24 -3.37 3.62
CA ARG A 122 14.38 -2.95 4.46
C ARG A 122 14.33 -3.51 5.87
N ILE A 123 13.13 -3.60 6.46
CA ILE A 123 12.96 -3.93 7.88
C ILE A 123 12.53 -5.38 8.05
N SER A 124 11.47 -5.80 7.36
CA SER A 124 10.87 -7.11 7.56
C SER A 124 11.61 -8.21 6.80
N ALA A 125 11.80 -8.04 5.49
CA ALA A 125 12.55 -8.98 4.67
C ALA A 125 14.06 -8.82 4.87
N ARG A 126 14.57 -7.64 5.19
CA ARG A 126 16.01 -7.34 5.25
C ARG A 126 16.70 -7.79 3.97
N LEU A 127 16.16 -7.31 2.83
CA LEU A 127 16.63 -7.70 1.51
C LEU A 127 18.13 -7.45 1.36
N GLU A 128 18.86 -8.48 0.95
CA GLU A 128 20.28 -8.42 0.64
C GLU A 128 20.51 -8.30 -0.88
N ARG A 129 21.67 -7.77 -1.24
CA ARG A 129 22.03 -7.64 -2.66
C ARG A 129 22.18 -9.03 -3.29
N GLY A 130 21.58 -9.18 -4.48
CA GLY A 130 21.62 -10.43 -5.24
C GLY A 130 20.48 -11.40 -4.96
N GLU A 131 19.69 -11.19 -3.90
CA GLU A 131 18.54 -12.04 -3.58
C GLU A 131 17.41 -11.87 -4.60
N SER A 132 16.65 -12.94 -4.76
CA SER A 132 15.42 -12.97 -5.56
C SER A 132 14.21 -12.52 -4.72
N VAL A 133 13.33 -11.71 -5.31
CA VAL A 133 12.12 -11.18 -4.64
C VAL A 133 10.89 -11.45 -5.48
N VAL A 134 9.91 -12.09 -4.89
CA VAL A 134 8.55 -12.19 -5.44
C VAL A 134 7.69 -11.08 -4.86
N VAL A 135 7.05 -10.30 -5.73
CA VAL A 135 6.13 -9.22 -5.34
C VAL A 135 4.72 -9.58 -5.79
N GLN A 136 3.83 -9.85 -4.83
CA GLN A 136 2.40 -10.06 -5.14
C GLN A 136 1.69 -8.73 -5.42
N ALA A 137 0.59 -8.81 -6.17
CA ALA A 137 -0.19 -7.65 -6.61
C ALA A 137 0.71 -6.55 -7.22
N ALA A 138 1.69 -6.95 -8.02
CA ALA A 138 2.75 -6.07 -8.55
C ALA A 138 2.23 -4.91 -9.42
N GLY A 139 0.99 -4.99 -9.94
CA GLY A 139 0.34 -3.89 -10.66
C GLY A 139 -0.48 -2.94 -9.76
N GLY A 140 -0.59 -3.20 -8.46
CA GLY A 140 -1.26 -2.32 -7.50
C GLY A 140 -0.31 -1.27 -6.91
N GLY A 141 -0.85 -0.36 -6.09
CA GLY A 141 -0.06 0.77 -5.59
C GLY A 141 1.20 0.36 -4.81
N THR A 142 1.08 -0.45 -3.77
CA THR A 142 2.24 -0.96 -3.02
C THR A 142 3.16 -1.82 -3.90
N GLY A 143 2.57 -2.66 -4.78
CA GLY A 143 3.33 -3.57 -5.63
C GLY A 143 4.20 -2.85 -6.66
N THR A 144 3.69 -1.79 -7.29
CA THR A 144 4.46 -0.98 -8.28
C THR A 144 5.66 -0.29 -7.64
N LEU A 145 5.51 0.16 -6.40
CA LEU A 145 6.60 0.76 -5.63
C LEU A 145 7.58 -0.32 -5.13
N ALA A 146 7.09 -1.47 -4.67
CA ALA A 146 7.93 -2.56 -4.19
C ALA A 146 8.82 -3.15 -5.28
N VAL A 147 8.32 -3.30 -6.52
CA VAL A 147 9.13 -3.73 -7.68
C VAL A 147 10.31 -2.79 -7.90
N GLN A 148 10.06 -1.49 -7.97
CA GLN A 148 11.10 -0.49 -8.20
C GLN A 148 12.10 -0.43 -7.04
N LEU A 149 11.62 -0.43 -5.80
CA LEU A 149 12.45 -0.39 -4.61
C LEU A 149 13.32 -1.64 -4.47
N ALA A 150 12.79 -2.85 -4.78
CA ALA A 150 13.57 -4.07 -4.77
C ALA A 150 14.77 -4.00 -5.74
N LYS A 151 14.55 -3.52 -6.96
CA LYS A 151 15.64 -3.27 -7.94
C LYS A 151 16.64 -2.25 -7.42
N ARG A 152 16.15 -1.14 -6.88
CA ARG A 152 16.99 -0.07 -6.31
C ARG A 152 17.87 -0.56 -5.16
N TYR A 153 17.37 -1.50 -4.35
CA TYR A 153 18.12 -2.10 -3.24
C TYR A 153 19.06 -3.24 -3.67
N GLY A 154 19.07 -3.55 -4.96
CA GLY A 154 20.01 -4.49 -5.55
C GLY A 154 19.54 -5.94 -5.52
N ALA A 155 18.22 -6.18 -5.53
CA ALA A 155 17.68 -7.51 -5.79
C ALA A 155 18.29 -8.08 -7.08
N GLY A 156 18.74 -9.32 -7.03
CA GLY A 156 19.30 -10.02 -8.19
C GLY A 156 18.22 -10.36 -9.21
N ARG A 157 17.03 -10.69 -8.72
CA ARG A 157 15.86 -10.94 -9.57
C ARG A 157 14.57 -10.51 -8.89
N VAL A 158 13.73 -9.76 -9.60
CA VAL A 158 12.39 -9.36 -9.15
C VAL A 158 11.34 -10.05 -10.01
N ILE A 159 10.48 -10.84 -9.38
CA ILE A 159 9.40 -11.61 -10.01
C ILE A 159 8.08 -10.99 -9.60
N ALA A 160 7.34 -10.44 -10.55
CA ALA A 160 6.06 -9.79 -10.34
C ALA A 160 4.92 -10.80 -10.50
N LEU A 161 4.00 -10.86 -9.52
CA LEU A 161 2.75 -11.60 -9.65
C LEU A 161 1.61 -10.62 -9.91
N ALA A 162 0.95 -10.74 -11.06
CA ALA A 162 -0.19 -9.90 -11.41
C ALA A 162 -1.22 -10.64 -12.27
N SER A 163 -2.51 -10.25 -12.16
CA SER A 163 -3.63 -11.02 -12.69
C SER A 163 -3.94 -10.80 -14.17
N THR A 164 -3.49 -9.68 -14.76
CA THR A 164 -3.75 -9.36 -16.17
C THR A 164 -2.45 -9.10 -16.91
N GLY A 165 -2.47 -9.26 -18.26
CA GLY A 165 -1.32 -8.96 -19.10
C GLY A 165 -0.83 -7.53 -18.90
N GLU A 166 -1.73 -6.55 -18.94
CA GLU A 166 -1.41 -5.14 -18.75
C GLU A 166 -0.70 -4.84 -17.42
N LYS A 167 -1.12 -5.49 -16.33
CA LYS A 167 -0.46 -5.36 -15.02
C LYS A 167 0.92 -6.03 -14.99
N ARG A 168 1.08 -7.13 -15.72
CA ARG A 168 2.38 -7.78 -15.87
C ARG A 168 3.34 -6.91 -16.71
N ASP A 169 2.86 -6.34 -17.80
CA ASP A 169 3.63 -5.42 -18.65
C ASP A 169 4.04 -4.16 -17.87
N LEU A 170 3.12 -3.61 -17.06
CA LEU A 170 3.44 -2.50 -16.15
C LEU A 170 4.56 -2.88 -15.18
N ALA A 171 4.52 -4.05 -14.56
CA ALA A 171 5.54 -4.48 -13.63
C ALA A 171 6.92 -4.67 -14.30
N ILE A 172 6.95 -5.22 -15.52
CA ILE A 172 8.18 -5.32 -16.33
C ILE A 172 8.72 -3.92 -16.64
N ARG A 173 7.88 -2.99 -17.10
CA ARG A 173 8.27 -1.60 -17.36
C ARG A 173 8.88 -0.94 -16.12
N LEU A 174 8.37 -1.24 -14.94
CA LEU A 174 8.86 -0.71 -13.66
C LEU A 174 10.11 -1.44 -13.14
N GLY A 175 10.63 -2.43 -13.85
CA GLY A 175 11.91 -3.07 -13.56
C GLY A 175 11.82 -4.50 -13.01
N ALA A 176 10.67 -5.16 -13.05
CA ALA A 176 10.62 -6.59 -12.79
C ALA A 176 11.37 -7.37 -13.88
N ASP A 177 12.12 -8.40 -13.50
CA ASP A 177 12.88 -9.24 -14.43
C ASP A 177 12.01 -10.34 -15.06
N ALA A 178 10.91 -10.68 -14.39
CA ALA A 178 9.89 -11.61 -14.87
C ALA A 178 8.53 -11.27 -14.30
N ALA A 179 7.48 -11.64 -15.01
CA ALA A 179 6.10 -11.47 -14.55
C ALA A 179 5.31 -12.76 -14.77
N VAL A 180 4.58 -13.18 -13.74
CA VAL A 180 3.82 -14.42 -13.68
C VAL A 180 2.33 -14.10 -13.50
N ASP A 181 1.46 -14.88 -14.15
CA ASP A 181 0.02 -14.78 -13.89
C ASP A 181 -0.27 -15.30 -12.47
N SER A 182 -0.76 -14.40 -11.61
CA SER A 182 -1.11 -14.74 -10.23
C SER A 182 -2.27 -15.73 -10.10
N ARG A 183 -2.95 -16.03 -11.21
CA ARG A 183 -4.06 -16.99 -11.31
C ARG A 183 -3.64 -18.32 -11.94
N SER A 184 -2.33 -18.53 -12.14
CA SER A 184 -1.81 -19.81 -12.67
C SER A 184 -2.26 -20.98 -11.80
N ASP A 185 -2.69 -22.08 -12.44
CA ASP A 185 -3.11 -23.31 -11.76
C ASP A 185 -1.98 -23.93 -10.92
N ASP A 186 -0.72 -23.78 -11.36
CA ASP A 186 0.47 -24.12 -10.59
C ASP A 186 1.35 -22.88 -10.41
N LEU A 187 0.93 -22.01 -9.49
CA LEU A 187 1.64 -20.80 -9.17
C LEU A 187 3.06 -21.07 -8.65
N ALA A 188 3.26 -22.15 -7.91
CA ALA A 188 4.57 -22.51 -7.38
C ALA A 188 5.56 -22.90 -8.49
N ALA A 189 5.13 -23.68 -9.46
CA ALA A 189 5.95 -24.04 -10.61
C ALA A 189 6.27 -22.79 -11.47
N ALA A 190 5.27 -21.94 -11.73
CA ALA A 190 5.45 -20.73 -12.51
C ALA A 190 6.43 -19.74 -11.86
N ILE A 191 6.39 -19.58 -10.52
CA ILE A 191 7.37 -18.77 -9.81
C ILE A 191 8.78 -19.34 -9.93
N ARG A 192 8.97 -20.66 -9.77
CA ARG A 192 10.29 -21.29 -9.93
C ARG A 192 10.81 -21.14 -11.35
N GLU A 193 9.99 -21.38 -12.35
CA GLU A 193 10.37 -21.18 -13.75
C GLU A 193 10.82 -19.73 -13.99
N ALA A 194 10.05 -18.75 -13.49
CA ALA A 194 10.39 -17.33 -13.54
C ALA A 194 11.70 -17.02 -12.79
N ASN A 195 12.13 -17.84 -11.83
CA ASN A 195 13.40 -17.74 -11.11
C ASN A 195 14.52 -18.65 -11.71
N GLY A 196 14.37 -19.07 -12.94
CA GLY A 196 15.38 -19.92 -13.60
C GLY A 196 15.41 -21.36 -13.11
N GLY A 197 14.35 -21.84 -12.46
CA GLY A 197 14.22 -23.17 -11.86
C GLY A 197 14.55 -23.21 -10.36
N ASP A 198 15.16 -22.16 -9.83
CA ASP A 198 15.57 -22.06 -8.43
C ASP A 198 14.43 -21.63 -7.49
N GLN A 199 14.62 -21.89 -6.20
CA GLN A 199 13.78 -21.35 -5.13
C GLN A 199 14.06 -19.86 -4.94
N VAL A 200 13.14 -19.14 -4.29
CA VAL A 200 13.22 -17.68 -4.09
C VAL A 200 13.60 -17.32 -2.65
N ASP A 201 14.30 -16.19 -2.47
CA ASP A 201 14.78 -15.77 -1.17
C ASP A 201 13.72 -14.97 -0.40
N VAL A 202 12.97 -14.10 -1.07
CA VAL A 202 11.99 -13.21 -0.45
C VAL A 202 10.66 -13.29 -1.18
N VAL A 203 9.56 -13.30 -0.42
CA VAL A 203 8.22 -13.12 -0.94
C VAL A 203 7.53 -12.01 -0.16
N LEU A 204 7.00 -11.00 -0.86
CA LEU A 204 6.10 -9.99 -0.31
C LEU A 204 4.66 -10.45 -0.59
N GLU A 205 3.99 -10.90 0.48
CA GLU A 205 2.72 -11.62 0.42
C GLU A 205 1.59 -10.79 1.00
N MET A 206 0.51 -10.61 0.22
CA MET A 206 -0.65 -9.84 0.63
C MET A 206 -2.00 -10.50 0.32
N ALA A 207 -1.99 -11.64 -0.35
CA ALA A 207 -3.21 -12.28 -0.81
C ALA A 207 -3.84 -13.19 0.25
N GLY A 208 -3.04 -14.01 0.92
CA GLY A 208 -3.53 -15.10 1.77
C GLY A 208 -4.05 -16.30 0.97
N GLY A 209 -4.62 -17.30 1.66
CA GLY A 209 -5.21 -18.48 1.07
C GLY A 209 -4.19 -19.32 0.28
N VAL A 210 -4.62 -19.92 -0.83
CA VAL A 210 -3.79 -20.82 -1.66
C VAL A 210 -2.55 -20.13 -2.24
N ALA A 211 -2.62 -18.83 -2.49
CA ALA A 211 -1.47 -18.07 -3.00
C ALA A 211 -0.35 -17.95 -1.95
N PHE A 212 -0.70 -17.81 -0.68
CA PHE A 212 0.24 -17.85 0.44
C PHE A 212 0.97 -19.18 0.50
N ASP A 213 0.23 -20.31 0.42
CA ASP A 213 0.80 -21.65 0.51
C ASP A 213 1.74 -21.94 -0.68
N ALA A 214 1.35 -21.54 -1.88
CA ALA A 214 2.20 -21.63 -3.06
C ALA A 214 3.51 -20.84 -2.87
N CYS A 215 3.41 -19.58 -2.43
CA CYS A 215 4.56 -18.71 -2.17
C CYS A 215 5.48 -19.26 -1.05
N LEU A 216 4.90 -19.78 0.04
CA LEU A 216 5.69 -20.40 1.12
C LEU A 216 6.43 -21.65 0.63
N SER A 217 5.84 -22.42 -0.29
CA SER A 217 6.42 -23.65 -0.81
C SER A 217 7.68 -23.42 -1.66
N VAL A 218 7.79 -22.26 -2.31
CA VAL A 218 8.90 -21.92 -3.23
C VAL A 218 10.07 -21.22 -2.55
N LEU A 219 9.98 -20.88 -1.26
CA LEU A 219 11.10 -20.26 -0.55
C LEU A 219 12.33 -21.17 -0.49
N ALA A 220 13.49 -20.60 -0.69
CA ALA A 220 14.79 -21.21 -0.44
C ALA A 220 15.01 -21.45 1.07
N PRO A 221 15.96 -22.29 1.48
CA PRO A 221 16.47 -22.31 2.85
C PRO A 221 16.95 -20.89 3.24
N PHE A 222 16.56 -20.46 4.47
CA PHE A 222 16.75 -19.09 5.01
C PHE A 222 15.92 -18.01 4.31
N GLY A 223 15.09 -18.37 3.33
CA GLY A 223 14.13 -17.48 2.71
C GLY A 223 13.02 -17.04 3.67
N ARG A 224 12.43 -15.88 3.37
CA ARG A 224 11.38 -15.27 4.21
C ARG A 224 10.20 -14.77 3.38
N LEU A 225 9.01 -15.14 3.85
CA LEU A 225 7.75 -14.63 3.36
C LEU A 225 7.29 -13.54 4.33
N VAL A 226 7.09 -12.33 3.82
CA VAL A 226 6.57 -11.21 4.60
C VAL A 226 5.09 -11.05 4.29
N SER A 227 4.23 -11.37 5.25
CA SER A 227 2.77 -11.24 5.12
C SER A 227 2.35 -9.87 5.65
N PHE A 228 1.70 -9.05 4.78
CA PHE A 228 1.29 -7.68 5.09
C PHE A 228 -0.14 -7.35 4.67
N GLY A 229 -0.88 -8.33 4.20
CA GLY A 229 -2.27 -8.21 3.80
C GLY A 229 -3.00 -9.53 3.84
N ILE A 230 -4.31 -9.48 3.61
CA ILE A 230 -5.20 -10.64 3.56
C ILE A 230 -6.32 -10.38 2.53
N ALA A 231 -5.96 -10.05 1.31
CA ALA A 231 -6.92 -9.65 0.28
C ALA A 231 -7.91 -10.76 -0.12
N SER A 232 -7.57 -12.03 0.11
CA SER A 232 -8.51 -13.17 -0.07
C SER A 232 -9.50 -13.32 1.08
N ARG A 233 -9.25 -12.66 2.24
CA ARG A 233 -9.97 -12.86 3.50
C ARG A 233 -9.89 -14.28 4.06
N GLN A 234 -8.93 -15.08 3.57
CA GLN A 234 -8.69 -16.44 4.02
C GLN A 234 -7.38 -16.47 4.81
N PRO A 235 -7.43 -16.61 6.16
CA PRO A 235 -6.24 -16.70 6.98
C PRO A 235 -5.49 -17.99 6.72
N ASN A 236 -4.16 -17.96 6.87
CA ASN A 236 -3.31 -19.14 6.74
C ASN A 236 -2.76 -19.56 8.09
N GLU A 237 -2.66 -20.87 8.28
CA GLU A 237 -1.98 -21.47 9.41
C GLU A 237 -0.56 -21.92 9.03
N VAL A 238 0.40 -21.64 9.89
CA VAL A 238 1.80 -21.99 9.65
C VAL A 238 2.30 -22.95 10.73
N MET A 239 2.65 -24.16 10.32
CA MET A 239 3.24 -25.17 11.22
C MET A 239 4.73 -24.89 11.44
N THR A 240 5.12 -24.61 12.66
CA THR A 240 6.54 -24.29 13.03
C THR A 240 7.50 -25.42 12.68
N GLN A 241 7.09 -26.70 12.80
CA GLN A 241 7.91 -27.85 12.41
C GLN A 241 8.26 -27.85 10.91
N LYS A 242 7.34 -27.38 10.06
CA LYS A 242 7.63 -27.23 8.62
C LYS A 242 8.67 -26.13 8.37
N LEU A 243 8.56 -25.01 9.10
CA LEU A 243 9.55 -23.92 9.00
C LEU A 243 10.93 -24.39 9.47
N MET A 244 11.01 -25.06 10.63
CA MET A 244 12.27 -25.59 11.15
C MET A 244 12.94 -26.57 10.17
N ARG A 245 12.18 -27.51 9.60
CA ARG A 245 12.72 -28.51 8.66
C ARG A 245 13.29 -27.91 7.38
N THR A 246 12.80 -26.73 6.99
CA THR A 246 13.19 -26.05 5.75
C THR A 246 14.00 -24.78 5.99
N SER A 247 14.26 -24.42 7.27
CA SER A 247 14.95 -23.19 7.69
C SER A 247 14.34 -21.93 7.04
N ARG A 248 13.00 -21.81 7.04
CA ARG A 248 12.28 -20.69 6.44
C ARG A 248 11.63 -19.80 7.50
N ALA A 249 11.36 -18.55 7.17
CA ALA A 249 10.66 -17.62 8.04
C ALA A 249 9.36 -17.11 7.43
N VAL A 250 8.36 -16.90 8.29
CA VAL A 250 7.17 -16.10 7.99
C VAL A 250 7.19 -14.91 8.93
N VAL A 251 7.12 -13.71 8.37
CA VAL A 251 7.22 -12.45 9.09
C VAL A 251 5.95 -11.65 8.86
N GLY A 252 5.24 -11.27 9.93
CA GLY A 252 4.10 -10.35 9.83
C GLY A 252 4.56 -8.90 9.79
N PHE A 253 3.86 -8.06 9.02
CA PHE A 253 4.08 -6.62 8.98
C PHE A 253 2.75 -5.87 8.99
N TRP A 254 2.67 -4.84 9.83
CA TRP A 254 1.61 -3.85 9.83
C TRP A 254 2.19 -2.45 10.00
N LEU A 255 1.93 -1.57 9.04
CA LEU A 255 2.52 -0.22 8.96
C LEU A 255 2.34 0.60 10.24
N VAL A 256 1.22 0.42 10.95
CA VAL A 256 0.92 1.15 12.21
C VAL A 256 2.03 1.03 13.24
N HIS A 257 2.75 -0.09 13.28
CA HIS A 257 3.86 -0.27 14.20
C HIS A 257 5.09 0.59 13.88
N LEU A 258 5.20 1.09 12.63
CA LEU A 258 6.29 1.99 12.24
C LEU A 258 6.16 3.36 12.92
N PHE A 259 4.95 3.80 13.27
CA PHE A 259 4.75 5.05 14.02
C PHE A 259 5.37 5.03 15.43
N ARG A 260 5.70 3.85 15.97
CA ARG A 260 6.44 3.70 17.23
C ARG A 260 7.96 3.80 17.05
N ARG A 261 8.43 3.98 15.83
CA ARG A 261 9.85 4.09 15.45
C ARG A 261 10.04 5.34 14.58
N PRO A 262 9.99 6.53 15.19
CA PRO A 262 10.10 7.79 14.47
C PRO A 262 11.40 7.91 13.65
N ASP A 263 12.48 7.31 14.11
CA ASP A 263 13.74 7.19 13.39
C ASP A 263 13.61 6.49 12.03
N LEU A 264 12.92 5.34 12.01
CA LEU A 264 12.68 4.59 10.79
C LEU A 264 11.62 5.25 9.90
N LEU A 265 10.62 5.86 10.51
CA LEU A 265 9.57 6.59 9.80
C LEU A 265 10.16 7.76 9.02
N GLU A 266 10.97 8.60 9.67
CA GLU A 266 11.65 9.74 9.06
C GLU A 266 12.61 9.29 7.95
N GLN A 267 13.40 8.25 8.20
CA GLN A 267 14.30 7.67 7.19
C GLN A 267 13.52 7.22 5.94
N GLY A 268 12.41 6.50 6.11
CA GLY A 268 11.60 6.01 4.99
C GLY A 268 10.95 7.14 4.22
N ILE A 269 10.37 8.14 4.90
CA ILE A 269 9.75 9.31 4.29
C ILE A 269 10.78 10.07 3.44
N THR A 270 11.94 10.38 4.02
CA THR A 270 13.01 11.11 3.34
C THR A 270 13.47 10.38 2.09
N GLU A 271 13.82 9.08 2.21
CA GLU A 271 14.29 8.27 1.08
C GLU A 271 13.26 8.22 -0.06
N LEU A 272 11.98 8.08 0.28
CA LEU A 272 10.89 7.98 -0.70
C LEU A 272 10.66 9.31 -1.42
N LEU A 273 10.53 10.43 -0.68
CA LEU A 273 10.29 11.75 -1.29
C LEU A 273 11.47 12.20 -2.15
N GLU A 274 12.72 11.97 -1.72
CA GLU A 274 13.91 12.21 -2.54
C GLU A 274 13.92 11.36 -3.81
N ALA A 275 13.51 10.08 -3.71
CA ALA A 275 13.46 9.19 -4.86
C ALA A 275 12.40 9.62 -5.88
N VAL A 276 11.23 10.06 -5.39
CA VAL A 276 10.15 10.59 -6.24
C VAL A 276 10.56 11.93 -6.86
N GLY A 277 11.03 12.89 -6.06
CA GLY A 277 11.43 14.21 -6.54
C GLY A 277 12.58 14.17 -7.56
N SER A 278 13.50 13.19 -7.42
CA SER A 278 14.57 12.97 -8.40
C SER A 278 14.17 12.11 -9.61
N GLY A 279 12.90 11.69 -9.72
CA GLY A 279 12.40 10.83 -10.80
C GLY A 279 12.92 9.38 -10.77
N LYS A 280 13.55 8.95 -9.68
CA LYS A 280 14.10 7.60 -9.51
C LYS A 280 13.07 6.59 -8.97
N LEU A 281 11.91 7.05 -8.56
CA LEU A 281 10.77 6.26 -8.12
C LEU A 281 9.50 6.84 -8.75
N GLU A 282 8.86 6.09 -9.63
CA GLU A 282 7.61 6.47 -10.27
C GLU A 282 6.43 6.10 -9.36
N VAL A 283 5.60 7.08 -9.01
CA VAL A 283 4.30 6.85 -8.37
C VAL A 283 3.26 6.70 -9.47
N VAL A 284 2.84 5.47 -9.72
CA VAL A 284 1.82 5.19 -10.75
C VAL A 284 0.45 5.55 -10.22
N ILE A 285 -0.16 6.62 -10.75
CA ILE A 285 -1.54 6.98 -10.46
C ILE A 285 -2.45 6.30 -11.49
N GLY A 286 -3.33 5.43 -11.01
CA GLY A 286 -4.24 4.67 -11.87
C GLY A 286 -5.49 5.44 -12.26
N ALA A 287 -6.10 6.12 -11.30
CA ALA A 287 -7.25 7.00 -11.51
C ALA A 287 -7.43 7.97 -10.36
N THR A 288 -8.10 9.09 -10.64
CA THR A 288 -8.60 10.05 -9.64
C THR A 288 -10.11 10.16 -9.77
N TYR A 289 -10.81 10.07 -8.63
CA TYR A 289 -12.27 10.11 -8.54
C TYR A 289 -12.70 11.35 -7.74
N GLY A 290 -13.89 11.88 -8.01
CA GLY A 290 -14.55 12.83 -7.13
C GLY A 290 -15.10 12.15 -5.87
N LEU A 291 -15.48 12.95 -4.85
CA LEU A 291 -16.14 12.39 -3.65
C LEU A 291 -17.44 11.67 -4.00
N SER A 292 -18.20 12.17 -4.99
CA SER A 292 -19.44 11.54 -5.46
C SER A 292 -19.24 10.14 -6.02
N ASP A 293 -18.05 9.84 -6.53
CA ASP A 293 -17.73 8.58 -7.21
C ASP A 293 -17.00 7.58 -6.30
N VAL A 294 -16.88 7.89 -5.01
CA VAL A 294 -16.14 7.08 -4.03
C VAL A 294 -16.61 5.63 -3.96
N ALA A 295 -17.93 5.40 -4.08
CA ALA A 295 -18.48 4.04 -4.07
C ALA A 295 -18.01 3.22 -5.29
N ASP A 296 -17.93 3.84 -6.47
CA ASP A 296 -17.42 3.20 -7.68
C ASP A 296 -15.91 2.96 -7.59
N ALA A 297 -15.17 3.91 -7.02
CA ALA A 297 -13.75 3.75 -6.75
C ALA A 297 -13.47 2.55 -5.80
N HIS A 298 -14.28 2.37 -4.75
CA HIS A 298 -14.19 1.22 -3.85
C HIS A 298 -14.54 -0.09 -4.55
N ARG A 299 -15.58 -0.10 -5.43
CA ARG A 299 -15.93 -1.28 -6.25
C ARG A 299 -14.77 -1.67 -7.17
N ALA A 300 -14.20 -0.70 -7.89
CA ALA A 300 -13.07 -0.93 -8.79
C ALA A 300 -11.84 -1.47 -8.04
N LEU A 301 -11.55 -0.92 -6.85
CA LEU A 301 -10.45 -1.37 -6.00
C LEU A 301 -10.65 -2.82 -5.52
N GLN A 302 -11.84 -3.15 -5.01
CA GLN A 302 -12.19 -4.50 -4.55
C GLN A 302 -12.28 -5.50 -5.71
N GLY A 303 -12.75 -5.07 -6.89
CA GLY A 303 -12.78 -5.85 -8.12
C GLY A 303 -11.38 -6.14 -8.68
N ARG A 304 -10.33 -5.51 -8.12
CA ARG A 304 -8.93 -5.64 -8.60
C ARG A 304 -8.79 -5.26 -10.08
N GLU A 305 -9.61 -4.32 -10.55
CA GLU A 305 -9.61 -3.85 -11.94
C GLU A 305 -8.59 -2.73 -12.16
N THR A 306 -8.14 -2.11 -11.07
CA THR A 306 -7.27 -0.92 -11.06
C THR A 306 -5.78 -1.27 -11.14
N GLN A 307 -4.99 -0.29 -11.59
CA GLN A 307 -3.52 -0.30 -11.56
C GLN A 307 -3.03 0.87 -10.70
N GLY A 308 -1.84 0.74 -10.12
CA GLY A 308 -1.25 1.81 -9.33
C GLY A 308 -2.11 2.27 -8.14
N LYS A 309 -1.94 3.53 -7.80
CA LYS A 309 -2.66 4.23 -6.72
C LYS A 309 -3.95 4.84 -7.24
N LEU A 310 -5.03 4.72 -6.46
CA LEU A 310 -6.25 5.51 -6.66
C LEU A 310 -6.24 6.72 -5.72
N LEU A 311 -6.74 7.83 -6.23
CA LEU A 311 -6.88 9.09 -5.50
C LEU A 311 -8.33 9.54 -5.49
N LEU A 312 -8.70 10.29 -4.44
CA LEU A 312 -9.89 11.15 -4.45
C LEU A 312 -9.45 12.61 -4.57
N ASP A 313 -10.18 13.36 -5.38
CA ASP A 313 -10.13 14.81 -5.46
C ASP A 313 -11.36 15.37 -4.76
N PRO A 314 -11.24 15.89 -3.53
CA PRO A 314 -12.39 16.38 -2.80
C PRO A 314 -13.06 17.62 -3.40
N SER A 315 -12.41 18.29 -4.35
CA SER A 315 -12.97 19.46 -5.04
C SER A 315 -14.00 19.10 -6.11
N GLN A 316 -14.09 17.83 -6.50
CA GLN A 316 -15.00 17.31 -7.52
C GLN A 316 -16.22 16.59 -6.95
#